data_386e30aa683cb8210f3069e447020574
#
_entry.id   386e30aa683cb8210f3069e447020574
#
_cell.length_a   1.000
_cell.length_b   1.000
_cell.length_c   1.000
_cell.angle_alpha   90.00
_cell.angle_beta   90.00
_cell.angle_gamma   90.00
#
_symmetry.space_group_name_H-M   'P 1'
#
loop_
_entity.id
_entity.type
_entity.pdbx_description
1 polymer ?
#
loop_
_entity_poly.entity_id
_entity_poly.type
_entity_poly.pdbx_seq_one_letter_code
_entity_poly.pdbx_strand_id
1 'polypeptide(L)'
;TANSFRVLKESGNETKICAFLWSYYGYSTSCYEGINVEVMRYRNGKIMAQNDKENNIAQDIDYVSGVPDSGTPHAIGYANESGIQFARPFIKYTPTWARSFTPSNQS
;
A
#
# COMPACT_ATOMS: atom_id res chain seq x y z
N THR A 1 -26.36 -2.83 26.13
CA THR A 1 -27.21 -1.64 26.20
C THR A 1 -26.43 -0.39 25.81
N ALA A 2 -27.13 0.62 25.29
CA ALA A 2 -26.50 1.89 24.87
C ALA A 2 -25.78 2.63 25.99
N ASN A 3 -26.11 2.38 27.25
CA ASN A 3 -25.60 3.10 28.43
C ASN A 3 -24.58 2.29 29.24
N SER A 4 -24.22 1.10 28.80
CA SER A 4 -23.22 0.29 29.47
C SER A 4 -22.31 -0.42 28.50
N PHE A 5 -21.06 -0.53 28.88
CA PHE A 5 -20.08 -1.31 28.13
C PHE A 5 -19.29 -2.19 29.10
N ARG A 6 -18.78 -3.27 28.60
CA ARG A 6 -17.94 -4.20 29.35
C ARG A 6 -16.56 -4.28 28.70
N VAL A 7 -15.54 -4.08 29.48
CA VAL A 7 -14.16 -4.30 29.03
C VAL A 7 -13.89 -5.80 29.07
N LEU A 8 -13.66 -6.40 27.93
CA LEU A 8 -13.36 -7.84 27.80
C LEU A 8 -11.88 -8.13 28.04
N LYS A 9 -11.02 -7.20 27.65
CA LYS A 9 -9.57 -7.26 27.86
C LYS A 9 -9.03 -5.86 27.96
N GLU A 10 -8.22 -5.59 28.96
CA GLU A 10 -7.53 -4.31 29.10
C GLU A 10 -6.42 -4.17 28.06
N SER A 11 -6.13 -2.93 27.66
CA SER A 11 -5.04 -2.64 26.74
C SER A 11 -3.70 -2.95 27.41
N GLY A 12 -2.77 -3.50 26.62
CA GLY A 12 -1.39 -3.72 27.07
C GLY A 12 -0.61 -2.43 27.21
N ASN A 13 0.58 -2.51 27.81
CA ASN A 13 1.48 -1.37 28.02
C ASN A 13 2.25 -0.97 26.74
N GLU A 14 2.22 -1.80 25.71
CA GLU A 14 2.95 -1.61 24.46
C GLU A 14 1.99 -1.26 23.34
N THR A 15 2.24 -0.12 22.67
CA THR A 15 1.47 0.29 21.50
C THR A 15 2.03 -0.38 20.25
N LYS A 16 1.17 -1.10 19.54
CA LYS A 16 1.50 -1.73 18.25
C LYS A 16 0.78 -1.00 17.14
N ILE A 17 1.52 -0.57 16.13
CA ILE A 17 1.00 0.13 14.98
C ILE A 17 1.00 -0.81 13.78
N CYS A 18 -0.16 -0.94 13.12
CA CYS A 18 -0.31 -1.82 11.98
C CYS A 18 0.42 -1.28 10.75
N ALA A 19 1.26 -2.09 10.14
CA ALA A 19 1.99 -1.74 8.92
C ALA A 19 1.07 -1.38 7.73
N PHE A 20 -0.19 -1.76 7.80
CA PHE A 20 -1.21 -1.41 6.81
C PHE A 20 -1.40 0.11 6.66
N LEU A 21 -1.13 0.89 7.71
CA LEU A 21 -1.17 2.36 7.64
C LEU A 21 -0.21 2.89 6.57
N TRP A 22 1.01 2.36 6.53
CA TRP A 22 2.00 2.77 5.54
C TRP A 22 1.77 2.13 4.18
N SER A 23 1.47 0.83 4.16
CA SER A 23 1.42 0.09 2.91
C SER A 23 0.21 0.41 2.04
N TYR A 24 -0.92 0.79 2.65
CA TYR A 24 -2.15 0.97 1.90
C TYR A 24 -3.03 2.14 2.37
N TYR A 25 -3.33 2.23 3.66
CA TYR A 25 -4.40 3.08 4.17
C TYR A 25 -4.03 4.57 4.21
N GLY A 26 -2.81 4.90 4.60
CA GLY A 26 -2.40 6.28 4.82
C GLY A 26 -2.27 7.12 3.53
N TYR A 27 -2.42 8.42 3.67
CA TYR A 27 -2.11 9.36 2.59
C TYR A 27 -0.60 9.42 2.34
N SER A 28 -0.22 9.66 1.08
CA SER A 28 1.20 9.74 0.68
C SER A 28 2.01 10.78 1.45
N THR A 29 1.37 11.87 1.86
CA THR A 29 2.02 12.95 2.62
C THR A 29 2.04 12.72 4.12
N SER A 30 1.33 11.70 4.62
CA SER A 30 1.26 11.41 6.05
C SER A 30 2.54 10.77 6.56
N CYS A 31 2.82 11.01 7.83
CA CYS A 31 3.91 10.37 8.57
C CYS A 31 3.35 9.68 9.81
N TYR A 32 3.77 8.45 10.03
CA TYR A 32 3.49 7.71 11.26
C TYR A 32 4.81 7.26 11.85
N GLU A 33 4.99 7.46 13.14
CA GLU A 33 6.25 7.12 13.84
C GLU A 33 7.51 7.71 13.14
N GLY A 34 7.39 8.93 12.61
CA GLY A 34 8.47 9.61 11.91
C GLY A 34 8.76 9.07 10.50
N ILE A 35 7.98 8.13 9.99
CA ILE A 35 8.18 7.54 8.68
C ILE A 35 7.09 8.01 7.73
N ASN A 36 7.50 8.64 6.62
CA ASN A 36 6.58 9.08 5.57
C ASN A 36 6.03 7.89 4.79
N VAL A 37 4.74 7.93 4.49
CA VAL A 37 4.02 6.86 3.78
C VAL A 37 4.60 6.61 2.38
N GLU A 38 4.84 7.67 1.61
CA GLU A 38 5.39 7.55 0.25
C GLU A 38 6.79 6.91 0.25
N VAL A 39 7.64 7.34 1.16
CA VAL A 39 9.00 6.78 1.33
C VAL A 39 8.94 5.31 1.72
N MET A 40 8.04 4.95 2.62
CA MET A 40 7.86 3.56 3.05
C MET A 40 7.42 2.68 1.89
N ARG A 41 6.45 3.14 1.10
CA ARG A 41 5.95 2.41 -0.08
C ARG A 41 7.03 2.24 -1.14
N TYR A 42 7.81 3.27 -1.39
CA TYR A 42 8.94 3.20 -2.31
C TYR A 42 9.97 2.15 -1.86
N ARG A 43 10.33 2.16 -0.58
CA ARG A 43 11.25 1.17 0.00
C ARG A 43 10.71 -0.24 -0.07
N ASN A 44 9.41 -0.43 0.15
CA ASN A 44 8.76 -1.73 -0.01
C ASN A 44 8.93 -2.26 -1.44
N GLY A 45 8.66 -1.44 -2.43
CA GLY A 45 8.84 -1.81 -3.83
C GLY A 45 10.28 -2.19 -4.17
N LYS A 46 11.24 -1.43 -3.64
CA LYS A 46 12.66 -1.72 -3.78
C LYS A 46 13.03 -3.09 -3.21
N ILE A 47 12.57 -3.40 -2.00
CA ILE A 47 12.84 -4.69 -1.34
C ILE A 47 12.19 -5.84 -2.10
N MET A 48 10.97 -5.65 -2.58
CA MET A 48 10.29 -6.64 -3.43
C MET A 48 11.09 -6.95 -4.69
N ALA A 49 11.60 -5.93 -5.36
CA ALA A 49 12.43 -6.11 -6.56
C ALA A 49 13.73 -6.87 -6.26
N GLN A 50 14.37 -6.58 -5.13
CA GLN A 50 15.56 -7.29 -4.68
C GLN A 50 15.27 -8.77 -4.45
N ASN A 51 14.18 -9.08 -3.76
CA ASN A 51 13.77 -10.46 -3.49
C ASN A 51 13.44 -11.22 -4.79
N ASP A 52 12.71 -10.58 -5.70
CA ASP A 52 12.35 -11.18 -6.98
C ASP A 52 13.59 -11.44 -7.85
N LYS A 53 14.56 -10.54 -7.83
CA LYS A 53 15.83 -10.70 -8.53
C LYS A 53 16.65 -11.88 -7.97
N GLU A 54 16.75 -11.99 -6.66
CA GLU A 54 17.44 -13.10 -5.99
C GLU A 54 16.80 -14.47 -6.29
N ASN A 55 15.47 -14.48 -6.43
CA ASN A 55 14.70 -15.70 -6.72
C ASN A 55 14.42 -15.93 -8.21
N ASN A 56 14.97 -15.10 -9.09
CA ASN A 56 14.78 -15.17 -10.55
C ASN A 56 13.30 -15.15 -10.99
N ILE A 57 12.44 -14.42 -10.29
CA ILE A 57 11.00 -14.38 -10.55
C ILE A 57 10.66 -13.42 -11.69
N ALA A 58 11.41 -12.32 -11.84
CA ALA A 58 11.08 -11.20 -12.72
C ALA A 58 11.82 -11.25 -14.07
N GLN A 59 11.97 -12.42 -14.68
CA GLN A 59 12.80 -12.58 -15.90
C GLN A 59 12.09 -12.15 -17.19
N ASP A 60 10.77 -12.29 -17.28
CA ASP A 60 9.99 -12.05 -18.49
C ASP A 60 8.97 -10.91 -18.33
N ILE A 61 9.34 -9.88 -17.59
CA ILE A 61 8.48 -8.72 -17.34
C ILE A 61 8.91 -7.56 -18.24
N ASP A 62 8.00 -7.05 -19.05
CA ASP A 62 8.24 -5.90 -19.93
C ASP A 62 8.05 -4.57 -19.19
N TYR A 63 7.04 -4.47 -18.34
CA TYR A 63 6.68 -3.24 -17.64
C TYR A 63 6.30 -3.50 -16.19
N VAL A 64 6.55 -2.52 -15.35
CA VAL A 64 6.06 -2.45 -13.98
C VAL A 64 4.99 -1.37 -13.89
N SER A 65 3.89 -1.68 -13.23
CA SER A 65 2.78 -0.76 -13.05
C SER A 65 2.21 -0.88 -11.64
N GLY A 66 1.70 0.23 -11.13
CA GLY A 66 1.01 0.25 -9.84
C GLY A 66 -0.49 0.44 -10.00
N VAL A 67 -1.25 -0.21 -9.14
CA VAL A 67 -2.68 0.07 -9.04
C VAL A 67 -2.86 1.42 -8.33
N PRO A 68 -3.49 2.41 -8.98
CA PRO A 68 -3.63 3.76 -8.40
C PRO A 68 -4.54 3.76 -7.16
N ASP A 69 -4.26 4.64 -6.19
CA ASP A 69 -3.05 5.48 -6.13
C ASP A 69 -2.03 4.90 -5.15
N SER A 70 -2.48 4.03 -4.24
CA SER A 70 -1.63 3.47 -3.18
C SER A 70 -0.53 2.54 -3.69
N GLY A 71 -0.75 1.86 -4.80
CA GLY A 71 0.24 0.96 -5.39
C GLY A 71 1.33 1.66 -6.21
N THR A 72 1.12 2.91 -6.61
CA THR A 72 2.05 3.64 -7.49
C THR A 72 3.45 3.79 -6.90
N PRO A 73 3.64 4.27 -5.66
CA PRO A 73 4.99 4.41 -5.12
C PRO A 73 5.71 3.07 -4.90
N HIS A 74 4.99 2.01 -4.58
CA HIS A 74 5.56 0.65 -4.54
C HIS A 74 6.11 0.25 -5.92
N ALA A 75 5.33 0.50 -6.97
CA ALA A 75 5.72 0.17 -8.33
C ALA A 75 6.91 1.00 -8.83
N ILE A 76 6.98 2.28 -8.46
CA ILE A 76 8.12 3.15 -8.80
C ILE A 76 9.40 2.62 -8.13
N GLY A 77 9.33 2.26 -6.85
CA GLY A 77 10.47 1.67 -6.15
C GLY A 77 10.93 0.35 -6.75
N TYR A 78 9.98 -0.48 -7.13
CA TYR A 78 10.24 -1.75 -7.82
C TYR A 78 10.91 -1.53 -9.19
N ALA A 79 10.36 -0.63 -10.00
CA ALA A 79 10.90 -0.32 -11.32
C ALA A 79 12.33 0.21 -11.25
N ASN A 80 12.58 1.14 -10.33
CA ASN A 80 13.91 1.74 -10.17
C ASN A 80 14.96 0.72 -9.72
N GLU A 81 14.60 -0.22 -8.86
CA GLU A 81 15.53 -1.24 -8.38
C GLU A 81 15.73 -2.37 -9.39
N SER A 82 14.67 -2.80 -10.05
CA SER A 82 14.74 -3.91 -11.03
C SER A 82 15.33 -3.49 -12.37
N GLY A 83 15.28 -2.21 -12.72
CA GLY A 83 15.63 -1.70 -14.03
C GLY A 83 14.55 -1.95 -15.11
N ILE A 84 13.38 -2.47 -14.71
CA ILE A 84 12.25 -2.67 -15.61
C ILE A 84 11.50 -1.34 -15.77
N GLN A 85 11.10 -1.04 -17.00
CA GLN A 85 10.44 0.21 -17.32
C GLN A 85 9.10 0.37 -16.58
N PHE A 86 8.90 1.51 -15.95
CA PHE A 86 7.60 1.86 -15.36
C PHE A 86 6.63 2.33 -16.44
N ALA A 87 5.40 1.82 -16.40
CA ALA A 87 4.32 2.27 -17.23
C ALA A 87 3.09 2.59 -16.38
N ARG A 88 2.20 3.42 -16.89
CA ARG A 88 0.98 3.83 -16.18
C ARG A 88 -0.27 3.46 -16.98
N PRO A 89 -0.59 2.16 -17.13
CA PRO A 89 -1.76 1.71 -17.88
C PRO A 89 -3.08 1.91 -17.13
N PHE A 90 -3.02 2.15 -15.81
CA PHE A 90 -4.19 2.37 -14.98
C PHE A 90 -4.22 3.80 -14.48
N ILE A 91 -5.36 4.46 -14.64
CA ILE A 91 -5.61 5.80 -14.13
C ILE A 91 -6.91 5.76 -13.34
N LYS A 92 -6.87 6.31 -12.12
CA LYS A 92 -8.05 6.38 -11.27
C LYS A 92 -9.09 7.34 -11.87
N TYR A 93 -10.34 6.89 -11.97
CA TYR A 93 -11.45 7.75 -12.34
C TYR A 93 -11.88 8.57 -11.12
N THR A 94 -11.39 9.79 -11.04
CA THR A 94 -11.54 10.66 -9.87
C THR A 94 -12.96 11.16 -9.58
N PRO A 95 -13.91 11.25 -10.56
CA PRO A 95 -15.30 11.65 -10.25
C PRO A 95 -16.06 10.66 -9.38
N THR A 96 -15.62 9.41 -9.28
CA THR A 96 -16.24 8.40 -8.43
C THR A 96 -15.36 8.04 -7.25
N TRP A 97 -15.94 8.06 -6.05
CA TRP A 97 -15.25 7.73 -4.80
C TRP A 97 -15.49 6.29 -4.35
N ALA A 98 -16.44 5.61 -4.98
CA ALA A 98 -16.82 4.25 -4.59
C ALA A 98 -15.69 3.26 -4.90
N ARG A 99 -15.40 2.40 -3.92
CA ARG A 99 -14.53 1.25 -4.10
C ARG A 99 -15.36 0.06 -4.58
N SER A 100 -14.81 -0.77 -5.44
CA SER A 100 -15.52 -1.92 -6.00
C SER A 100 -16.05 -2.89 -4.94
N PHE A 101 -15.36 -2.98 -3.81
CA PHE A 101 -15.74 -3.85 -2.69
C PHE A 101 -16.61 -3.15 -1.64
N THR A 102 -16.97 -1.88 -1.85
CA THR A 102 -17.89 -1.12 -0.97
C THR A 102 -18.97 -0.43 -1.80
N PRO A 103 -19.80 -1.20 -2.57
CA PRO A 103 -20.85 -0.57 -3.37
C PRO A 103 -21.95 -0.01 -2.46
N SER A 104 -22.55 1.10 -2.89
CA SER A 104 -23.68 1.71 -2.17
C SER A 104 -24.95 0.86 -2.24
N ASN A 105 -25.07 0.07 -3.30
CA ASN A 105 -26.18 -0.88 -3.48
C ASN A 105 -25.60 -2.25 -3.79
N GLN A 106 -26.10 -3.26 -3.08
CA GLN A 106 -25.77 -4.64 -3.34
C GLN A 106 -26.72 -5.16 -4.42
N SER A 107 -26.22 -5.30 -5.61
CA SER A 107 -26.96 -5.89 -6.73
C SER A 107 -26.50 -7.32 -6.97
#